data_01162ed1e78d6a23d32aa1f084208d09
#
_entry.id   01162ed1e78d6a23d32aa1f084208d09
#
_cell.length_a   1.000
_cell.length_b   1.000
_cell.length_c   1.000
_cell.angle_alpha   90.00
_cell.angle_beta   90.00
_cell.angle_gamma   90.00
#
_symmetry.space_group_name_H-M   'P 1'
#
loop_
_entity.id
_entity.type
_entity.pdbx_description
1 polymer ?
#
loop_
_entity_poly.entity_id
_entity_poly.type
_entity_poly.pdbx_seq_one_letter_code
_entity_poly.pdbx_strand_id
1 'polypeptide(L)'
;MNRGLLLTMTEPPPYMEEEFNAWYDTEHLAERLAITGFRSARRWVADAAPGEGKFVATYELDGPAVLQSPEYLARFEGATPWTRRCLEKCVVFKRWACEQTDPGAAEPHPLAKALLIVAADSPVPLKLPAALQVRRFVASAGNPRHIALAELAWEGTRSLPPVPSGGLMRVYRAYAA
;
A
#
# COMPACT_ATOMS: atom_id res chain seq x y z
N MET A 1 9.03 -16.31 -10.84
CA MET A 1 8.61 -14.92 -11.13
C MET A 1 8.55 -14.17 -9.82
N ASN A 2 9.06 -12.96 -9.80
CA ASN A 2 8.96 -12.09 -8.61
C ASN A 2 7.53 -11.54 -8.51
N ARG A 3 7.02 -11.46 -7.28
CA ARG A 3 5.70 -10.87 -7.00
C ARG A 3 5.72 -9.36 -7.25
N GLY A 4 4.56 -8.82 -7.60
CA GLY A 4 4.33 -7.39 -7.69
C GLY A 4 3.54 -6.86 -6.50
N LEU A 5 3.73 -5.58 -6.21
CA LEU A 5 2.93 -4.85 -5.24
C LEU A 5 2.52 -3.51 -5.85
N LEU A 6 1.23 -3.22 -5.82
CA LEU A 6 0.75 -1.85 -5.93
C LEU A 6 0.47 -1.34 -4.51
N LEU A 7 1.21 -0.32 -4.11
CA LEU A 7 1.05 0.37 -2.84
C LEU A 7 0.49 1.77 -3.11
N THR A 8 -0.61 2.13 -2.47
CA THR A 8 -1.16 3.48 -2.52
C THR A 8 -1.26 4.06 -1.11
N MET A 9 -0.88 5.32 -0.97
CA MET A 9 -1.05 6.09 0.26
C MET A 9 -1.93 7.30 -0.07
N THR A 10 -3.03 7.43 0.63
CA THR A 10 -4.08 8.39 0.31
C THR A 10 -4.58 9.09 1.56
N GLU A 11 -5.10 10.28 1.38
CA GLU A 11 -5.82 11.01 2.40
C GLU A 11 -6.90 11.86 1.75
N PRO A 12 -8.18 11.53 1.92
CA PRO A 12 -9.26 12.41 1.51
C PRO A 12 -9.33 13.63 2.45
N PRO A 13 -9.94 14.73 2.03
CA PRO A 13 -10.26 15.81 2.97
C PRO A 13 -11.27 15.29 4.03
N PRO A 14 -11.24 15.82 5.26
CA PRO A 14 -12.04 15.29 6.36
C PRO A 14 -13.55 15.16 6.07
N TYR A 15 -14.11 16.09 5.30
CA TYR A 15 -15.52 16.08 4.95
C TYR A 15 -15.92 14.98 3.93
N MET A 16 -14.93 14.32 3.31
CA MET A 16 -15.15 13.23 2.35
C MET A 16 -14.71 11.86 2.87
N GLU A 17 -14.23 11.76 4.09
CA GLU A 17 -13.65 10.51 4.58
C GLU A 17 -14.66 9.36 4.60
N GLU A 18 -15.89 9.61 5.00
CA GLU A 18 -16.95 8.61 4.97
C GLU A 18 -17.26 8.15 3.54
N GLU A 19 -17.42 9.10 2.60
CA GLU A 19 -17.64 8.81 1.19
C GLU A 19 -16.46 8.04 0.58
N PHE A 20 -15.24 8.44 0.89
CA PHE A 20 -14.02 7.78 0.43
C PHE A 20 -13.94 6.31 0.91
N ASN A 21 -14.29 6.06 2.16
CA ASN A 21 -14.32 4.71 2.70
C ASN A 21 -15.44 3.88 2.06
N ALA A 22 -16.63 4.43 1.91
CA ALA A 22 -17.74 3.77 1.23
C ALA A 22 -17.37 3.41 -0.23
N TRP A 23 -16.74 4.32 -0.97
CA TRP A 23 -16.26 4.06 -2.32
C TRP A 23 -15.24 2.93 -2.36
N TYR A 24 -14.26 2.94 -1.46
CA TYR A 24 -13.26 1.89 -1.39
C TYR A 24 -13.87 0.51 -1.14
N ASP A 25 -14.79 0.44 -0.18
CA ASP A 25 -15.34 -0.82 0.30
C ASP A 25 -16.39 -1.42 -0.64
N THR A 26 -17.15 -0.57 -1.37
CA THR A 26 -18.26 -1.03 -2.21
C THR A 26 -17.92 -1.09 -3.70
N GLU A 27 -16.99 -0.27 -4.20
CA GLU A 27 -16.64 -0.20 -5.63
C GLU A 27 -15.18 -0.54 -5.88
N HIS A 28 -14.25 0.25 -5.31
CA HIS A 28 -12.87 0.27 -5.79
C HIS A 28 -12.11 -1.04 -5.57
N LEU A 29 -12.22 -1.64 -4.39
CA LEU A 29 -11.55 -2.91 -4.11
C LEU A 29 -12.05 -4.03 -5.02
N ALA A 30 -13.35 -4.13 -5.21
CA ALA A 30 -13.96 -5.14 -6.08
C ALA A 30 -13.52 -4.97 -7.53
N GLU A 31 -13.48 -3.73 -8.04
CA GLU A 31 -13.00 -3.43 -9.39
C GLU A 31 -11.54 -3.81 -9.59
N ARG A 32 -10.67 -3.56 -8.61
CA ARG A 32 -9.25 -3.92 -8.69
C ARG A 32 -9.05 -5.43 -8.63
N LEU A 33 -9.73 -6.12 -7.72
CA LEU A 33 -9.65 -7.57 -7.58
C LEU A 33 -10.25 -8.34 -8.76
N ALA A 34 -11.10 -7.72 -9.57
CA ALA A 34 -11.61 -8.30 -10.81
C ALA A 34 -10.58 -8.32 -11.96
N ILE A 35 -9.47 -7.57 -11.84
CA ILE A 35 -8.44 -7.52 -12.88
C ILE A 35 -7.55 -8.77 -12.78
N THR A 36 -7.33 -9.42 -13.90
CA THR A 36 -6.44 -10.61 -13.98
C THR A 36 -5.05 -10.27 -13.45
N GLY A 37 -4.56 -11.06 -12.50
CA GLY A 37 -3.25 -10.87 -11.86
C GLY A 37 -3.28 -10.05 -10.56
N PHE A 38 -4.42 -9.48 -10.17
CA PHE A 38 -4.63 -8.98 -8.82
C PHE A 38 -5.03 -10.15 -7.92
N ARG A 39 -4.24 -10.44 -6.90
CA ARG A 39 -4.39 -11.63 -6.05
C ARG A 39 -5.15 -11.35 -4.76
N SER A 40 -4.81 -10.25 -4.12
CA SER A 40 -5.46 -9.81 -2.89
C SER A 40 -5.27 -8.31 -2.68
N ALA A 41 -6.12 -7.74 -1.83
CA ALA A 41 -6.04 -6.36 -1.43
C ALA A 41 -6.27 -6.24 0.08
N ARG A 42 -5.54 -5.32 0.73
CA ARG A 42 -5.76 -4.97 2.13
C ARG A 42 -5.73 -3.46 2.30
N ARG A 43 -6.60 -2.97 3.15
CA ARG A 43 -6.61 -1.57 3.57
C ARG A 43 -6.02 -1.43 4.97
N TRP A 44 -5.38 -0.29 5.17
CA TRP A 44 -4.70 0.06 6.41
C TRP A 44 -4.98 1.52 6.74
N VAL A 45 -5.01 1.85 8.04
CA VAL A 45 -5.25 3.20 8.52
C VAL A 45 -4.28 3.56 9.63
N ALA A 46 -3.82 4.81 9.68
CA ALA A 46 -2.98 5.35 10.72
C ALA A 46 -3.66 6.54 11.42
N ASP A 47 -3.30 6.76 12.67
CA ASP A 47 -3.55 8.03 13.36
C ASP A 47 -2.48 9.02 12.88
N ALA A 48 -2.74 9.65 11.74
CA ALA A 48 -1.81 10.53 11.05
C ALA A 48 -2.24 12.00 11.18
N ALA A 49 -1.26 12.90 11.28
CA ALA A 49 -1.54 14.31 11.15
C ALA A 49 -2.00 14.64 9.71
N PRO A 50 -2.79 15.69 9.50
CA PRO A 50 -3.23 16.08 8.17
C PRO A 50 -2.07 16.25 7.19
N GLY A 51 -2.21 15.70 5.99
CA GLY A 51 -1.18 15.73 4.96
C GLY A 51 -0.16 14.59 5.03
N GLU A 52 -0.29 13.67 5.97
CA GLU A 52 0.66 12.59 6.17
C GLU A 52 0.27 11.24 5.53
N GLY A 53 -0.91 11.15 4.92
CA GLY A 53 -1.39 9.94 4.28
C GLY A 53 -2.02 8.95 5.27
N LYS A 54 -3.24 9.23 5.68
CA LYS A 54 -3.99 8.48 6.69
C LYS A 54 -4.29 7.04 6.29
N PHE A 55 -4.56 6.78 5.01
CA PHE A 55 -4.95 5.47 4.49
C PHE A 55 -3.89 4.90 3.55
N VAL A 56 -3.72 3.59 3.63
CA VAL A 56 -2.90 2.82 2.70
C VAL A 56 -3.71 1.66 2.16
N ALA A 57 -3.54 1.35 0.88
CA ALA A 57 -3.97 0.10 0.29
C ALA A 57 -2.77 -0.64 -0.31
N THR A 58 -2.70 -1.93 -0.05
CA THR A 58 -1.73 -2.86 -0.63
C THR A 58 -2.47 -3.83 -1.52
N TYR A 59 -2.04 -3.97 -2.77
CA TYR A 59 -2.56 -4.93 -3.73
C TYR A 59 -1.44 -5.86 -4.14
N GLU A 60 -1.60 -7.13 -3.84
CA GLU A 60 -0.65 -8.17 -4.25
C GLU A 60 -0.92 -8.57 -5.69
N LEU A 61 0.13 -8.62 -6.48
CA LEU A 61 0.06 -8.88 -7.92
C LEU A 61 0.88 -10.13 -8.29
N ASP A 62 0.51 -10.81 -9.37
CA ASP A 62 1.32 -11.90 -9.94
C ASP A 62 2.71 -11.41 -10.35
N GLY A 63 2.81 -10.15 -10.76
CA GLY A 63 4.06 -9.45 -11.07
C GLY A 63 3.79 -7.99 -11.40
N PRO A 64 4.81 -7.14 -11.48
CA PRO A 64 4.64 -5.71 -11.75
C PRO A 64 4.05 -5.43 -13.15
N ALA A 65 4.21 -6.36 -14.11
CA ALA A 65 3.66 -6.24 -15.47
C ALA A 65 2.12 -6.18 -15.51
N VAL A 66 1.43 -6.68 -14.47
CA VAL A 66 -0.03 -6.57 -14.36
C VAL A 66 -0.50 -5.12 -14.48
N LEU A 67 0.28 -4.16 -13.96
CA LEU A 67 -0.04 -2.73 -14.03
C LEU A 67 0.19 -2.09 -15.42
N GLN A 68 0.62 -2.89 -16.40
CA GLN A 68 0.75 -2.50 -17.80
C GLN A 68 -0.21 -3.31 -18.70
N SER A 69 -1.02 -4.20 -18.10
CA SER A 69 -1.97 -5.00 -18.87
C SER A 69 -3.05 -4.13 -19.51
N PRO A 70 -3.55 -4.50 -20.71
CA PRO A 70 -4.66 -3.77 -21.33
C PRO A 70 -5.89 -3.67 -20.43
N GLU A 71 -6.16 -4.74 -19.66
CA GLU A 71 -7.28 -4.78 -18.72
C GLU A 71 -7.14 -3.74 -17.61
N TYR A 72 -5.94 -3.62 -17.01
CA TYR A 72 -5.67 -2.61 -15.98
C TYR A 72 -5.76 -1.18 -16.55
N LEU A 73 -5.17 -0.95 -17.72
CA LEU A 73 -5.17 0.37 -18.36
C LEU A 73 -6.59 0.80 -18.76
N ALA A 74 -7.40 -0.11 -19.29
CA ALA A 74 -8.80 0.17 -19.62
C ALA A 74 -9.61 0.58 -18.37
N ARG A 75 -9.34 -0.03 -17.20
CA ARG A 75 -9.99 0.35 -15.94
C ARG A 75 -9.52 1.72 -15.43
N PHE A 76 -8.30 2.09 -15.73
CA PHE A 76 -7.78 3.41 -15.37
C PHE A 76 -8.39 4.51 -16.26
N GLU A 77 -8.45 4.30 -17.56
CA GLU A 77 -9.03 5.22 -18.52
C GLU A 77 -10.56 5.36 -18.36
N GLY A 78 -11.23 4.23 -18.10
CA GLY A 78 -12.68 4.14 -17.88
C GLY A 78 -13.12 4.33 -16.43
N ALA A 79 -12.32 5.03 -15.61
CA ALA A 79 -12.67 5.28 -14.21
C ALA A 79 -14.06 5.87 -14.03
N THR A 80 -14.82 5.36 -13.05
CA THR A 80 -16.17 5.84 -12.76
C THR A 80 -16.15 7.30 -12.30
N PRO A 81 -17.28 8.03 -12.40
CA PRO A 81 -17.38 9.37 -11.83
C PRO A 81 -17.07 9.40 -10.32
N TRP A 82 -17.41 8.34 -9.58
CA TRP A 82 -17.12 8.24 -8.17
C TRP A 82 -15.62 8.07 -7.91
N THR A 83 -14.97 7.16 -8.63
CA THR A 83 -13.50 7.00 -8.59
C THR A 83 -12.77 8.31 -8.88
N ARG A 84 -13.16 9.03 -9.95
CA ARG A 84 -12.54 10.31 -10.29
C ARG A 84 -12.71 11.33 -9.17
N ARG A 85 -13.90 11.49 -8.65
CA ARG A 85 -14.20 12.44 -7.56
C ARG A 85 -13.38 12.12 -6.31
N CYS A 86 -13.31 10.86 -5.89
CA CYS A 86 -12.56 10.46 -4.71
C CYS A 86 -11.06 10.71 -4.87
N LEU A 87 -10.49 10.36 -6.02
CA LEU A 87 -9.05 10.52 -6.24
C LEU A 87 -8.64 11.98 -6.46
N GLU A 88 -9.41 12.75 -7.21
CA GLU A 88 -9.13 14.17 -7.48
C GLU A 88 -9.18 15.03 -6.21
N LYS A 89 -9.99 14.63 -5.21
CA LYS A 89 -10.13 15.38 -3.95
C LYS A 89 -9.11 14.97 -2.89
N CYS A 90 -8.39 13.88 -3.07
CA CYS A 90 -7.36 13.48 -2.10
C CYS A 90 -6.31 14.57 -1.92
N VAL A 91 -6.07 14.95 -0.66
CA VAL A 91 -5.01 15.90 -0.28
C VAL A 91 -3.63 15.23 -0.27
N VAL A 92 -3.61 13.91 -0.10
CA VAL A 92 -2.44 13.06 -0.30
C VAL A 92 -2.81 11.96 -1.28
N PHE A 93 -1.99 11.79 -2.31
CA PHE A 93 -2.04 10.65 -3.21
C PHE A 93 -0.62 10.28 -3.63
N LYS A 94 -0.10 9.18 -3.07
CA LYS A 94 1.17 8.59 -3.47
C LYS A 94 0.91 7.16 -3.95
N ARG A 95 1.66 6.75 -4.97
CA ARG A 95 1.50 5.43 -5.59
C ARG A 95 2.85 4.85 -5.94
N TRP A 96 3.05 3.59 -5.60
CA TRP A 96 4.23 2.82 -5.95
C TRP A 96 3.83 1.55 -6.69
N ALA A 97 4.45 1.32 -7.84
CA ALA A 97 4.39 0.07 -8.57
C ALA A 97 5.71 -0.66 -8.33
N CYS A 98 5.67 -1.79 -7.65
CA CYS A 98 6.86 -2.42 -7.10
C CYS A 98 7.01 -3.87 -7.55
N GLU A 99 8.27 -4.31 -7.59
CA GLU A 99 8.67 -5.70 -7.68
C GLU A 99 9.25 -6.16 -6.34
N GLN A 100 8.81 -7.31 -5.84
CA GLN A 100 9.33 -7.90 -4.61
C GLN A 100 10.72 -8.48 -4.84
N THR A 101 11.67 -8.04 -4.03
CA THR A 101 13.07 -8.49 -4.13
C THR A 101 13.44 -9.52 -3.07
N ASP A 102 12.80 -9.46 -1.89
CA ASP A 102 13.11 -10.33 -0.76
C ASP A 102 11.90 -10.43 0.20
N PRO A 103 11.55 -11.60 0.68
CA PRO A 103 12.02 -12.95 0.29
C PRO A 103 11.26 -13.47 -0.95
N GLY A 104 11.70 -13.12 -2.13
CA GLY A 104 11.22 -13.68 -3.39
C GLY A 104 9.72 -13.50 -3.62
N ALA A 105 8.93 -14.59 -3.54
CA ALA A 105 7.49 -14.60 -3.81
C ALA A 105 6.62 -14.77 -2.56
N ALA A 106 7.08 -14.29 -1.39
CA ALA A 106 6.30 -14.40 -0.16
C ALA A 106 4.97 -13.64 -0.25
N GLU A 107 3.92 -14.30 0.20
CA GLU A 107 2.58 -13.70 0.36
C GLU A 107 2.51 -12.87 1.66
N PRO A 108 1.54 -11.94 1.77
CA PRO A 108 1.29 -11.25 3.03
C PRO A 108 1.02 -12.22 4.18
N HIS A 109 1.58 -11.95 5.34
CA HIS A 109 1.38 -12.82 6.50
C HIS A 109 -0.09 -12.77 6.96
N PRO A 110 -0.78 -13.91 7.11
CA PRO A 110 -2.22 -13.95 7.39
C PRO A 110 -2.60 -13.35 8.76
N LEU A 111 -1.68 -13.40 9.73
CA LEU A 111 -1.89 -12.85 11.07
C LEU A 111 -1.46 -11.38 11.21
N ALA A 112 -1.05 -10.72 10.13
CA ALA A 112 -0.69 -9.31 10.19
C ALA A 112 -1.90 -8.45 10.54
N LYS A 113 -1.77 -7.68 11.62
CA LYS A 113 -2.77 -6.69 12.08
C LYS A 113 -2.23 -5.27 12.03
N ALA A 114 -0.94 -5.11 11.84
CA ALA A 114 -0.29 -3.84 11.62
C ALA A 114 0.78 -3.97 10.53
N LEU A 115 1.05 -2.86 9.86
CA LEU A 115 2.01 -2.73 8.77
C LEU A 115 2.92 -1.56 9.07
N LEU A 116 4.21 -1.81 9.27
CA LEU A 116 5.22 -0.77 9.24
C LEU A 116 5.71 -0.62 7.79
N ILE A 117 5.55 0.57 7.25
CA ILE A 117 6.07 0.95 5.93
C ILE A 117 7.32 1.77 6.15
N VAL A 118 8.41 1.36 5.51
CA VAL A 118 9.64 2.16 5.42
C VAL A 118 9.97 2.33 3.95
N ALA A 119 10.13 3.58 3.51
CA ALA A 119 10.51 3.89 2.14
C ALA A 119 11.72 4.81 2.16
N ALA A 120 12.73 4.54 1.31
CA ALA A 120 13.97 5.30 1.22
C ALA A 120 14.53 5.27 -0.22
N ASP A 121 15.47 6.18 -0.51
CA ASP A 121 16.14 6.24 -1.82
C ASP A 121 17.23 5.18 -2.00
N SER A 122 17.60 4.50 -0.93
CA SER A 122 18.54 3.37 -0.92
C SER A 122 17.91 2.14 -0.28
N PRO A 123 18.49 0.93 -0.50
CA PRO A 123 17.98 -0.30 0.09
C PRO A 123 17.80 -0.21 1.61
N VAL A 124 16.64 -0.63 2.09
CA VAL A 124 16.28 -0.55 3.51
C VAL A 124 16.67 -1.86 4.22
N PRO A 125 17.74 -1.86 5.03
CA PRO A 125 18.16 -3.05 5.78
C PRO A 125 17.30 -3.24 7.04
N LEU A 126 15.97 -3.24 6.86
CA LEU A 126 15.04 -3.37 7.98
C LEU A 126 15.18 -4.73 8.63
N LYS A 127 15.63 -4.75 9.87
CA LYS A 127 15.62 -5.91 10.78
C LYS A 127 14.72 -5.56 11.96
N LEU A 128 13.61 -6.23 12.06
CA LEU A 128 12.63 -6.01 13.13
C LEU A 128 12.27 -7.37 13.73
N PRO A 129 12.90 -7.78 14.85
CA PRO A 129 12.67 -9.11 15.45
C PRO A 129 11.21 -9.38 15.82
N ALA A 130 10.44 -8.33 16.11
CA ALA A 130 9.01 -8.42 16.41
C ALA A 130 8.12 -8.57 15.17
N ALA A 131 8.67 -8.47 13.95
CA ALA A 131 7.89 -8.65 12.74
C ALA A 131 7.58 -10.14 12.51
N LEU A 132 6.34 -10.41 12.12
CA LEU A 132 5.93 -11.72 11.62
C LEU A 132 6.66 -12.04 10.31
N GLN A 133 6.84 -11.01 9.48
CA GLN A 133 7.53 -11.05 8.21
C GLN A 133 8.01 -9.66 7.81
N VAL A 134 9.12 -9.59 7.08
CA VAL A 134 9.59 -8.39 6.40
C VAL A 134 9.72 -8.70 4.92
N ARG A 135 9.03 -7.93 4.09
CA ARG A 135 9.12 -8.02 2.63
C ARG A 135 9.74 -6.74 2.07
N ARG A 136 10.60 -6.88 1.07
CA ARG A 136 11.31 -5.76 0.43
C ARG A 136 10.96 -5.67 -1.03
N PHE A 137 10.87 -4.45 -1.51
CA PHE A 137 10.43 -4.14 -2.86
C PHE A 137 11.27 -3.02 -3.46
N VAL A 138 11.38 -3.05 -4.78
CA VAL A 138 11.92 -1.92 -5.57
C VAL A 138 10.82 -1.40 -6.47
N ALA A 139 10.55 -0.11 -6.39
CA ALA A 139 9.55 0.54 -7.21
C ALA A 139 10.10 0.85 -8.62
N SER A 140 9.37 0.44 -9.63
CA SER A 140 9.55 0.88 -11.02
C SER A 140 8.91 2.26 -11.26
N ALA A 141 7.88 2.60 -10.46
CA ALA A 141 7.26 3.92 -10.42
C ALA A 141 6.90 4.28 -8.98
N GLY A 142 7.06 5.57 -8.62
CA GLY A 142 6.90 6.10 -7.26
C GLY A 142 8.23 6.33 -6.56
N ASN A 143 8.24 7.29 -5.63
CA ASN A 143 9.40 7.68 -4.83
C ASN A 143 9.04 7.79 -3.34
N PRO A 144 9.97 7.43 -2.42
CA PRO A 144 11.28 6.77 -2.64
C PRO A 144 11.17 5.38 -3.27
N ARG A 145 12.27 4.88 -3.89
CA ARG A 145 12.22 3.63 -4.69
C ARG A 145 12.31 2.33 -3.90
N HIS A 146 12.94 2.35 -2.73
CA HIS A 146 13.11 1.15 -1.92
C HIS A 146 12.09 1.13 -0.80
N ILE A 147 11.26 0.08 -0.79
CA ILE A 147 10.17 -0.09 0.16
C ILE A 147 10.42 -1.36 0.98
N ALA A 148 10.33 -1.24 2.28
CA ALA A 148 10.25 -2.39 3.17
C ALA A 148 8.91 -2.36 3.91
N LEU A 149 8.22 -3.50 3.90
CA LEU A 149 6.98 -3.73 4.62
C LEU A 149 7.27 -4.73 5.74
N ALA A 150 7.17 -4.30 7.00
CA ALA A 150 7.18 -5.21 8.13
C ALA A 150 5.74 -5.46 8.59
N GLU A 151 5.34 -6.70 8.53
CA GLU A 151 4.02 -7.17 8.92
C GLU A 151 4.07 -7.60 10.38
N LEU A 152 3.19 -7.03 11.20
CA LEU A 152 3.25 -7.12 12.65
C LEU A 152 1.94 -7.69 13.21
N ALA A 153 2.03 -8.50 14.27
CA ALA A 153 0.96 -8.55 15.24
C ALA A 153 0.93 -7.20 15.98
N TRP A 154 -0.27 -6.71 16.34
CA TRP A 154 -0.44 -5.36 16.91
C TRP A 154 0.55 -5.00 18.02
N GLU A 155 0.84 -5.95 18.88
CA GLU A 155 1.71 -5.75 20.05
C GLU A 155 3.20 -5.59 19.70
N GLY A 156 3.60 -5.89 18.47
CA GLY A 156 5.01 -5.77 18.00
C GLY A 156 5.48 -4.35 17.71
N THR A 157 4.62 -3.34 17.84
CA THR A 157 4.93 -1.97 17.41
C THR A 157 5.72 -1.13 18.44
N ARG A 158 6.04 -1.68 19.60
CA ARG A 158 6.65 -0.92 20.72
C ARG A 158 8.12 -0.52 20.50
N SER A 159 8.83 -1.16 19.60
CA SER A 159 10.25 -0.88 19.33
C SER A 159 10.47 -0.74 17.84
N LEU A 160 10.30 0.49 17.33
CA LEU A 160 10.53 0.82 15.94
C LEU A 160 12.00 1.23 15.70
N PRO A 161 12.56 0.92 14.53
CA PRO A 161 13.87 1.43 14.14
C PRO A 161 13.83 2.96 13.92
N PRO A 162 14.98 3.63 13.86
CA PRO A 162 15.02 5.04 13.47
C PRO A 162 14.54 5.24 12.03
N VAL A 163 13.91 6.38 11.77
CA VAL A 163 13.50 6.76 10.41
C VAL A 163 14.75 6.95 9.55
N PRO A 164 14.83 6.33 8.35
CA PRO A 164 15.92 6.60 7.43
C PRO A 164 15.99 8.09 7.03
N SER A 165 17.18 8.62 6.88
CA SER A 165 17.37 10.00 6.41
C SER A 165 16.69 10.18 5.03
N GLY A 166 15.87 11.22 4.88
CA GLY A 166 15.09 11.49 3.66
C GLY A 166 13.99 10.47 3.35
N GLY A 167 13.78 9.51 4.24
CA GLY A 167 12.81 8.43 4.06
C GLY A 167 11.44 8.70 4.71
N LEU A 168 10.51 7.81 4.43
CA LEU A 168 9.22 7.71 5.08
C LEU A 168 9.23 6.49 6.01
N MET A 169 8.74 6.65 7.23
CA MET A 169 8.44 5.50 8.11
C MET A 169 7.12 5.76 8.82
N ARG A 170 6.19 4.80 8.73
CA ARG A 170 4.91 4.90 9.42
C ARG A 170 4.30 3.53 9.69
N VAL A 171 3.60 3.44 10.83
CA VAL A 171 2.82 2.27 11.20
C VAL A 171 1.35 2.51 10.87
N TYR A 172 0.75 1.51 10.29
CA TYR A 172 -0.68 1.44 9.99
C TYR A 172 -1.27 0.22 10.67
N ARG A 173 -2.48 0.32 11.18
CA ARG A 173 -3.28 -0.84 11.62
C ARG A 173 -4.20 -1.30 10.49
N ALA A 174 -4.59 -2.56 10.51
CA ALA A 174 -5.58 -3.07 9.56
C ALA A 174 -6.86 -2.23 9.65
N TYR A 175 -7.34 -1.80 8.49
CA TYR A 175 -8.64 -1.12 8.38
C TYR A 175 -9.74 -2.16 8.52
N ALA A 176 -10.70 -1.91 9.42
CA ALA A 176 -11.93 -2.66 9.54
C ALA A 176 -13.05 -1.84 8.89
N ALA A 177 -13.69 -2.42 7.87
CA ALA A 177 -14.88 -1.86 7.23
C ALA A 177 -16.09 -1.95 8.14
#